data_c6d63a64ef33c6391a9a573bdb4e52dd
#
_entry.id   c6d63a64ef33c6391a9a573bdb4e52dd
#
_cell.length_a   1.000
_cell.length_b   1.000
_cell.length_c   1.000
_cell.angle_alpha   90.00
_cell.angle_beta   90.00
_cell.angle_gamma   90.00
#
_symmetry.space_group_name_H-M   'P 1'
#
loop_
_entity.id
_entity.type
_entity.pdbx_description
1 polymer ?
#
loop_
_entity_poly.entity_id
_entity_poly.type
_entity_poly.pdbx_seq_one_letter_code
_entity_poly.pdbx_strand_id
1 'polypeptide(L)'
;EKTEKIRQEIGVCERCKSSVEILERKQWFMKTRMLTDKVETAAREVTWYPDYMKIRLIDWAQSLDWDWVISRQRVFGTPIPIWYCKNCGEVILAEENWVPVDPKLENPRITKCPKCDGSEFFPERDVFDTWMDSSISCAVNAGWPDREDWRRLFPADLHPSGIDIIRTWAYYLMVRHLALFDEKPYKSCLINSMVLGPDGRKMSK
;
A
#
# COMPACT_ATOMS: atom_id res chain seq x y z
N GLU A 1 -32.65 -25.87 24.61
CA GLU A 1 -31.33 -25.64 24.02
C GLU A 1 -30.28 -26.20 24.98
N LYS A 2 -29.33 -26.98 24.47
CA LYS A 2 -28.24 -27.55 25.26
C LYS A 2 -26.99 -26.65 25.06
N THR A 3 -26.52 -26.02 26.12
CA THR A 3 -25.31 -25.21 26.10
C THR A 3 -24.13 -26.09 26.53
N GLU A 4 -23.10 -26.14 25.69
CA GLU A 4 -21.86 -26.89 25.95
C GLU A 4 -20.67 -25.93 25.98
N LYS A 5 -19.78 -26.10 26.97
CA LYS A 5 -18.54 -25.32 27.04
C LYS A 5 -17.50 -25.97 26.14
N ILE A 6 -17.05 -25.22 25.14
CA ILE A 6 -15.94 -25.62 24.25
C ILE A 6 -14.66 -24.87 24.63
N ARG A 7 -13.52 -25.49 24.37
CA ARG A 7 -12.21 -24.87 24.47
C ARG A 7 -11.72 -24.52 23.05
N GLN A 8 -11.41 -23.27 22.81
CA GLN A 8 -10.97 -22.79 21.50
C GLN A 8 -9.68 -21.97 21.64
N GLU A 9 -8.72 -22.21 20.76
CA GLU A 9 -7.56 -21.34 20.61
C GLU A 9 -7.94 -20.16 19.71
N ILE A 10 -7.66 -18.95 20.17
CA ILE A 10 -7.94 -17.71 19.42
C ILE A 10 -6.66 -16.90 19.25
N GLY A 11 -6.51 -16.26 18.08
CA GLY A 11 -5.46 -15.29 17.86
C GLY A 11 -5.63 -14.09 18.78
N VAL A 12 -4.52 -13.56 19.30
CA VAL A 12 -4.53 -12.34 20.12
C VAL A 12 -3.60 -11.29 19.51
N CYS A 13 -3.94 -10.04 19.68
CA CYS A 13 -3.08 -8.92 19.28
C CYS A 13 -1.74 -8.98 20.02
N GLU A 14 -0.64 -8.91 19.27
CA GLU A 14 0.71 -8.95 19.84
C GLU A 14 0.94 -7.85 20.89
N ARG A 15 0.37 -6.66 20.67
CA ARG A 15 0.56 -5.48 21.54
C ARG A 15 -0.36 -5.45 22.73
N CYS A 16 -1.68 -5.50 22.52
CA CYS A 16 -2.68 -5.31 23.58
C CYS A 16 -3.27 -6.61 24.11
N LYS A 17 -2.92 -7.76 23.52
CA LYS A 17 -3.41 -9.10 23.91
C LYS A 17 -4.92 -9.30 23.80
N SER A 18 -5.65 -8.35 23.21
CA SER A 18 -7.07 -8.52 22.91
C SER A 18 -7.28 -9.61 21.86
N SER A 19 -8.39 -10.32 21.94
CA SER A 19 -8.81 -11.30 20.93
C SER A 19 -8.93 -10.66 19.56
N VAL A 20 -8.43 -11.35 18.54
CA VAL A 20 -8.58 -10.92 17.13
C VAL A 20 -9.89 -11.51 16.62
N GLU A 21 -10.75 -10.65 16.11
CA GLU A 21 -11.99 -11.02 15.45
C GLU A 21 -11.92 -10.72 13.96
N ILE A 22 -12.48 -11.61 13.15
CA ILE A 22 -12.58 -11.43 11.70
C ILE A 22 -13.93 -10.77 11.43
N LEU A 23 -13.86 -9.52 10.91
CA LEU A 23 -15.05 -8.73 10.57
C LEU A 23 -15.12 -8.54 9.06
N GLU A 24 -16.32 -8.71 8.51
CA GLU A 24 -16.60 -8.35 7.13
C GLU A 24 -16.72 -6.84 7.00
N ARG A 25 -15.93 -6.23 6.09
CA ARG A 25 -15.90 -4.78 5.90
C ARG A 25 -15.59 -4.43 4.45
N LYS A 26 -16.23 -3.38 3.94
CA LYS A 26 -15.87 -2.77 2.65
C LYS A 26 -14.48 -2.12 2.78
N GLN A 27 -13.62 -2.38 1.80
CA GLN A 27 -12.25 -1.88 1.76
C GLN A 27 -11.91 -1.41 0.35
N TRP A 28 -10.94 -0.51 0.26
CA TRP A 28 -10.31 -0.14 -1.00
C TRP A 28 -9.16 -1.08 -1.30
N PHE A 29 -9.09 -1.54 -2.55
CA PHE A 29 -8.06 -2.46 -3.03
C PHE A 29 -7.34 -1.87 -4.22
N MET A 30 -6.02 -2.02 -4.27
CA MET A 30 -5.23 -1.88 -5.48
C MET A 30 -5.10 -3.23 -6.15
N LYS A 31 -5.48 -3.34 -7.42
CA LYS A 31 -5.41 -4.57 -8.22
C LYS A 31 -3.96 -4.95 -8.52
N THR A 32 -3.29 -5.56 -7.55
CA THR A 32 -1.87 -5.92 -7.64
C THR A 32 -1.62 -7.25 -8.33
N ARG A 33 -2.56 -8.19 -8.23
CA ARG A 33 -2.42 -9.54 -8.83
C ARG A 33 -2.28 -9.50 -10.35
N MET A 34 -2.93 -8.56 -11.02
CA MET A 34 -2.78 -8.37 -12.47
C MET A 34 -1.37 -7.93 -12.90
N LEU A 35 -0.52 -7.52 -11.96
CA LEU A 35 0.86 -7.10 -12.19
C LEU A 35 1.88 -8.18 -11.84
N THR A 36 1.47 -9.37 -11.39
CA THR A 36 2.38 -10.43 -10.92
C THR A 36 3.47 -10.76 -11.94
N ASP A 37 3.11 -10.98 -13.20
CA ASP A 37 4.07 -11.33 -14.27
C ASP A 37 5.05 -10.16 -14.55
N LYS A 38 4.56 -8.92 -14.51
CA LYS A 38 5.40 -7.72 -14.65
C LYS A 38 6.36 -7.57 -13.48
N VAL A 39 5.90 -7.84 -12.26
CA VAL A 39 6.72 -7.82 -11.04
C VAL A 39 7.82 -8.88 -11.13
N GLU A 40 7.49 -10.10 -11.53
CA GLU A 40 8.47 -11.16 -11.71
C GLU A 40 9.54 -10.78 -12.75
N THR A 41 9.10 -10.30 -13.91
CA THR A 41 10.01 -9.85 -14.98
C THR A 41 10.94 -8.75 -14.48
N ALA A 42 10.38 -7.71 -13.89
CA ALA A 42 11.15 -6.59 -13.34
C ALA A 42 12.12 -7.03 -12.22
N ALA A 43 11.69 -7.94 -11.35
CA ALA A 43 12.53 -8.48 -10.27
C ALA A 43 13.74 -9.26 -10.81
N ARG A 44 13.59 -9.97 -11.93
CA ARG A 44 14.69 -10.67 -12.60
C ARG A 44 15.68 -9.73 -13.28
N GLU A 45 15.23 -8.58 -13.73
CA GLU A 45 16.07 -7.54 -14.36
C GLU A 45 16.82 -6.66 -13.36
N VAL A 46 16.42 -6.66 -12.09
CA VAL A 46 17.11 -5.95 -11.00
C VAL A 46 18.35 -6.75 -10.59
N THR A 47 19.47 -6.05 -10.33
CA THR A 47 20.65 -6.65 -9.73
C THR A 47 20.47 -6.73 -8.22
N TRP A 48 20.44 -7.95 -7.66
CA TRP A 48 20.24 -8.17 -6.22
C TRP A 48 21.54 -8.48 -5.51
N TYR A 49 21.69 -7.94 -4.30
CA TYR A 49 22.79 -8.20 -3.39
C TYR A 49 22.25 -8.65 -2.02
N PRO A 50 22.37 -9.97 -1.68
CA PRO A 50 22.85 -11.09 -2.51
C PRO A 50 21.80 -11.51 -3.57
N ASP A 51 22.25 -12.09 -4.68
CA ASP A 51 21.43 -12.40 -5.86
C ASP A 51 20.21 -13.27 -5.56
N TYR A 52 20.33 -14.23 -4.66
CA TYR A 52 19.24 -15.16 -4.32
C TYR A 52 18.03 -14.47 -3.64
N MET A 53 18.17 -13.23 -3.18
CA MET A 53 17.07 -12.51 -2.52
C MET A 53 15.91 -12.14 -3.44
N LYS A 54 16.14 -12.07 -4.75
CA LYS A 54 15.06 -11.89 -5.74
C LYS A 54 13.97 -12.94 -5.63
N ILE A 55 14.34 -14.19 -5.30
CA ILE A 55 13.38 -15.28 -5.16
C ILE A 55 12.32 -14.97 -4.10
N ARG A 56 12.71 -14.34 -2.99
CA ARG A 56 11.75 -13.97 -1.93
C ARG A 56 10.66 -12.99 -2.39
N LEU A 57 11.00 -12.08 -3.29
CA LEU A 57 10.03 -11.14 -3.86
C LEU A 57 9.15 -11.85 -4.90
N ILE A 58 9.74 -12.67 -5.75
CA ILE A 58 9.04 -13.43 -6.79
C ILE A 58 8.04 -14.41 -6.16
N ASP A 59 8.50 -15.24 -5.22
CA ASP A 59 7.65 -16.21 -4.52
C ASP A 59 6.50 -15.51 -3.78
N TRP A 60 6.79 -14.35 -3.18
CA TRP A 60 5.74 -13.55 -2.54
C TRP A 60 4.69 -13.08 -3.55
N ALA A 61 5.11 -12.48 -4.66
CA ALA A 61 4.20 -12.00 -5.70
C ALA A 61 3.31 -13.12 -6.26
N GLN A 62 3.89 -14.31 -6.47
CA GLN A 62 3.18 -15.50 -6.97
C GLN A 62 2.25 -16.12 -5.92
N SER A 63 2.58 -16.01 -4.64
CA SER A 63 1.79 -16.60 -3.54
C SER A 63 0.56 -15.79 -3.14
N LEU A 64 0.37 -14.59 -3.69
CA LEU A 64 -0.73 -13.72 -3.30
C LEU A 64 -2.05 -14.16 -3.92
N ASP A 65 -3.03 -14.50 -3.08
CA ASP A 65 -4.39 -14.89 -3.47
C ASP A 65 -5.35 -13.70 -3.53
N TRP A 66 -4.97 -12.54 -2.98
CA TRP A 66 -5.79 -11.33 -2.94
C TRP A 66 -4.99 -10.08 -3.31
N ASP A 67 -5.72 -9.06 -3.72
CA ASP A 67 -5.19 -7.74 -4.04
C ASP A 67 -4.79 -6.95 -2.77
N TRP A 68 -3.99 -5.92 -2.93
CA TRP A 68 -3.53 -5.11 -1.81
C TRP A 68 -4.66 -4.25 -1.24
N VAL A 69 -5.05 -4.50 0.02
CA VAL A 69 -5.96 -3.65 0.77
C VAL A 69 -5.24 -2.35 1.13
N ILE A 70 -5.66 -1.24 0.54
CA ILE A 70 -4.99 0.07 0.70
C ILE A 70 -5.69 0.99 1.70
N SER A 71 -6.88 0.65 2.20
CA SER A 71 -7.60 1.44 3.20
C SER A 71 -7.32 0.97 4.62
N ARG A 72 -7.29 1.90 5.57
CA ARG A 72 -7.09 1.65 7.00
C ARG A 72 -8.03 2.49 7.84
N GLN A 73 -8.58 1.90 8.88
CA GLN A 73 -9.45 2.55 9.86
C GLN A 73 -8.58 3.12 10.98
N ARG A 74 -7.86 4.20 10.66
CA ARG A 74 -6.96 4.88 11.60
C ARG A 74 -7.29 6.37 11.68
N VAL A 75 -7.00 6.97 12.81
CA VAL A 75 -7.19 8.42 13.01
C VAL A 75 -6.15 9.20 12.21
N PHE A 76 -4.92 8.70 12.15
CA PHE A 76 -3.80 9.32 11.46
C PHE A 76 -3.41 8.53 10.21
N GLY A 77 -3.17 9.23 9.11
CA GLY A 77 -2.71 8.70 7.83
C GLY A 77 -3.09 9.63 6.69
N THR A 78 -2.55 9.37 5.49
CA THR A 78 -2.89 10.12 4.28
C THR A 78 -4.35 9.86 3.92
N PRO A 79 -5.21 10.90 3.82
CA PRO A 79 -6.62 10.75 3.48
C PRO A 79 -6.81 10.13 2.09
N ILE A 80 -7.83 9.30 1.94
CA ILE A 80 -8.25 8.81 0.62
C ILE A 80 -9.17 9.89 0.01
N PRO A 81 -8.81 10.53 -1.11
CA PRO A 81 -9.47 11.71 -1.63
C PRO A 81 -10.78 11.38 -2.37
N ILE A 82 -11.77 10.86 -1.63
CA ILE A 82 -13.02 10.32 -2.15
C ILE A 82 -14.21 10.78 -1.32
N TRP A 83 -15.33 11.04 -2.01
CA TRP A 83 -16.63 11.26 -1.40
C TRP A 83 -17.65 10.30 -2.00
N TYR A 84 -18.78 10.19 -1.34
CA TYR A 84 -19.91 9.38 -1.79
C TYR A 84 -21.17 10.25 -1.85
N CYS A 85 -21.92 10.11 -2.94
CA CYS A 85 -23.24 10.76 -3.03
C CYS A 85 -24.19 10.13 -2.01
N LYS A 86 -24.86 10.96 -1.20
CA LYS A 86 -25.81 10.48 -0.20
C LYS A 86 -27.05 9.81 -0.83
N ASN A 87 -27.47 10.24 -2.02
CA ASN A 87 -28.68 9.74 -2.64
C ASN A 87 -28.49 8.38 -3.31
N CYS A 88 -27.38 8.18 -4.05
CA CYS A 88 -27.21 7.00 -4.89
C CYS A 88 -25.94 6.18 -4.57
N GLY A 89 -25.11 6.64 -3.63
CA GLY A 89 -23.86 5.97 -3.26
C GLY A 89 -22.74 6.07 -4.31
N GLU A 90 -22.91 6.90 -5.34
CA GLU A 90 -21.90 7.11 -6.36
C GLU A 90 -20.60 7.62 -5.76
N VAL A 91 -19.49 7.08 -6.23
CA VAL A 91 -18.15 7.43 -5.78
C VAL A 91 -17.64 8.64 -6.56
N ILE A 92 -17.28 9.70 -5.84
CA ILE A 92 -16.69 10.92 -6.39
C ILE A 92 -15.21 10.93 -6.04
N LEU A 93 -14.36 10.78 -7.04
CA LEU A 93 -12.91 10.89 -6.91
C LEU A 93 -12.49 12.36 -6.99
N ALA A 94 -11.50 12.76 -6.20
CA ALA A 94 -10.85 14.03 -6.41
C ALA A 94 -10.13 14.04 -7.78
N GLU A 95 -10.27 15.13 -8.49
CA GLU A 95 -9.46 15.40 -9.68
C GLU A 95 -8.01 15.76 -9.26
N GLU A 96 -7.07 15.62 -10.18
CA GLU A 96 -5.65 15.87 -9.91
C GLU A 96 -5.40 17.29 -9.36
N ASN A 97 -6.12 18.29 -9.88
CA ASN A 97 -6.02 19.69 -9.45
C ASN A 97 -6.73 19.98 -8.10
N TRP A 98 -7.38 18.98 -7.49
CA TRP A 98 -8.01 19.13 -6.16
C TRP A 98 -7.05 18.69 -5.04
N VAL A 99 -6.09 17.83 -5.36
CA VAL A 99 -5.14 17.33 -4.35
C VAL A 99 -4.00 18.32 -4.12
N PRO A 100 -3.48 18.41 -2.88
CA PRO A 100 -3.87 17.62 -1.71
C PRO A 100 -5.21 18.05 -1.12
N VAL A 101 -6.03 17.08 -0.67
CA VAL A 101 -7.34 17.34 -0.05
C VAL A 101 -7.65 16.31 1.02
N ASP A 102 -8.24 16.73 2.14
CA ASP A 102 -8.85 15.84 3.13
C ASP A 102 -10.38 15.88 2.99
N PRO A 103 -11.02 14.81 2.52
CA PRO A 103 -12.47 14.75 2.37
C PRO A 103 -13.25 14.99 3.67
N LYS A 104 -12.63 14.75 4.83
CA LYS A 104 -13.27 15.00 6.13
C LYS A 104 -13.36 16.49 6.47
N LEU A 105 -12.53 17.31 5.85
CA LEU A 105 -12.44 18.75 6.08
C LEU A 105 -13.03 19.58 4.92
N GLU A 106 -13.07 19.00 3.72
CA GLU A 106 -13.47 19.71 2.51
C GLU A 106 -14.54 18.93 1.73
N ASN A 107 -15.49 19.62 1.14
CA ASN A 107 -16.45 19.02 0.22
C ASN A 107 -15.84 18.83 -1.18
N PRO A 108 -16.40 17.91 -2.01
CA PRO A 108 -15.97 17.80 -3.40
C PRO A 108 -16.26 19.12 -4.15
N ARG A 109 -15.40 19.46 -5.11
CA ARG A 109 -15.53 20.71 -5.91
C ARG A 109 -16.56 20.58 -7.03
N ILE A 110 -17.60 19.75 -6.81
CA ILE A 110 -18.77 19.63 -7.66
C ILE A 110 -20.03 19.97 -6.87
N THR A 111 -21.05 20.53 -7.53
CA THR A 111 -22.31 20.91 -6.90
C THR A 111 -23.37 19.83 -7.00
N LYS A 112 -23.25 18.92 -7.95
CA LYS A 112 -24.21 17.85 -8.23
C LYS A 112 -23.52 16.54 -8.55
N CYS A 113 -24.13 15.45 -8.10
CA CYS A 113 -23.71 14.11 -8.46
C CYS A 113 -23.91 13.85 -9.97
N PRO A 114 -22.90 13.35 -10.67
CA PRO A 114 -23.00 13.10 -12.11
C PRO A 114 -23.99 11.98 -12.47
N LYS A 115 -24.43 11.19 -11.48
CA LYS A 115 -25.34 10.06 -11.70
C LYS A 115 -26.81 10.36 -11.38
N CYS A 116 -27.07 11.19 -10.36
CA CYS A 116 -28.43 11.35 -9.85
C CYS A 116 -28.79 12.82 -9.53
N ASP A 117 -27.96 13.78 -9.90
CA ASP A 117 -28.11 15.21 -9.61
C ASP A 117 -28.22 15.57 -8.10
N GLY A 118 -28.02 14.63 -7.19
CA GLY A 118 -28.01 14.89 -5.75
C GLY A 118 -26.87 15.83 -5.37
N SER A 119 -27.09 16.70 -4.39
CA SER A 119 -26.16 17.76 -3.98
C SER A 119 -25.48 17.48 -2.64
N GLU A 120 -25.76 16.36 -2.00
CA GLU A 120 -25.21 16.03 -0.71
C GLU A 120 -24.19 14.87 -0.82
N PHE A 121 -23.04 15.06 -0.18
CA PHE A 121 -21.94 14.11 -0.20
C PHE A 121 -21.46 13.81 1.22
N PHE A 122 -20.93 12.61 1.43
CA PHE A 122 -20.22 12.27 2.66
C PHE A 122 -18.81 11.79 2.32
N PRO A 123 -17.83 12.12 3.18
CA PRO A 123 -16.44 11.81 2.92
C PRO A 123 -16.09 10.33 3.15
N GLU A 124 -15.08 9.84 2.45
CA GLU A 124 -14.35 8.66 2.90
C GLU A 124 -13.67 8.97 4.26
N ARG A 125 -13.78 8.04 5.19
CA ARG A 125 -13.22 8.18 6.54
C ARG A 125 -11.93 7.40 6.75
N ASP A 126 -11.74 6.37 5.93
CA ASP A 126 -10.52 5.58 5.95
C ASP A 126 -9.34 6.42 5.44
N VAL A 127 -8.15 6.02 5.82
CA VAL A 127 -6.90 6.59 5.35
C VAL A 127 -6.13 5.54 4.56
N PHE A 128 -5.16 5.96 3.77
CA PHE A 128 -4.29 5.01 3.09
C PHE A 128 -3.44 4.20 4.07
N ASP A 129 -3.12 2.99 3.68
CA ASP A 129 -2.00 2.22 4.22
C ASP A 129 -0.73 3.05 4.10
N THR A 130 0.07 3.15 5.16
CA THR A 130 1.33 3.91 5.15
C THR A 130 2.34 3.39 4.12
N TRP A 131 2.20 2.13 3.68
CA TRP A 131 2.98 1.61 2.56
C TRP A 131 2.62 2.27 1.22
N MET A 132 1.42 2.87 1.09
CA MET A 132 1.09 3.69 -0.08
C MET A 132 1.99 4.92 -0.17
N ASP A 133 2.29 5.57 0.96
CA ASP A 133 3.15 6.75 0.98
C ASP A 133 4.57 6.38 0.55
N SER A 134 5.14 5.32 1.16
CA SER A 134 6.52 4.91 0.87
C SER A 134 6.70 4.18 -0.47
N SER A 135 5.63 3.62 -1.03
CA SER A 135 5.69 2.87 -2.29
C SER A 135 5.97 3.70 -3.54
N ILE A 136 6.03 5.03 -3.43
CA ILE A 136 6.37 5.95 -4.53
C ILE A 136 7.72 6.65 -4.31
N SER A 137 8.43 6.33 -3.23
CA SER A 137 9.62 7.07 -2.79
C SER A 137 10.75 7.13 -3.82
N CYS A 138 10.93 6.14 -4.68
CA CYS A 138 11.98 6.21 -5.72
C CYS A 138 11.71 7.33 -6.73
N ALA A 139 10.48 7.51 -7.18
CA ALA A 139 10.10 8.59 -8.08
C ALA A 139 10.14 9.96 -7.39
N VAL A 140 9.63 10.04 -6.14
CA VAL A 140 9.66 11.28 -5.34
C VAL A 140 11.09 11.74 -5.06
N ASN A 141 11.99 10.82 -4.71
CA ASN A 141 13.41 11.16 -4.51
C ASN A 141 14.10 11.65 -5.79
N ALA A 142 13.62 11.21 -6.96
CA ALA A 142 14.07 11.74 -8.25
C ALA A 142 13.50 13.13 -8.56
N GLY A 143 12.44 13.56 -7.84
CA GLY A 143 11.78 14.85 -7.98
C GLY A 143 10.39 14.83 -8.63
N TRP A 144 9.82 13.64 -8.88
CA TRP A 144 8.44 13.52 -9.36
C TRP A 144 7.43 13.94 -8.27
N PRO A 145 6.33 14.64 -8.58
CA PRO A 145 5.92 15.12 -9.91
C PRO A 145 6.44 16.50 -10.28
N ASP A 146 7.15 17.20 -9.39
CA ASP A 146 7.42 18.64 -9.49
C ASP A 146 8.54 19.00 -10.45
N ARG A 147 9.49 18.09 -10.72
CA ARG A 147 10.62 18.31 -11.59
C ARG A 147 10.39 17.69 -12.96
N GLU A 148 10.53 18.47 -14.03
CA GLU A 148 10.43 17.97 -15.41
C GLU A 148 11.53 16.95 -15.75
N ASP A 149 12.73 17.12 -15.18
CA ASP A 149 13.88 16.26 -15.45
C ASP A 149 14.05 15.06 -14.52
N TRP A 150 13.02 14.73 -13.71
CA TRP A 150 13.08 13.65 -12.71
C TRP A 150 13.53 12.29 -13.27
N ARG A 151 13.21 12.01 -14.54
CA ARG A 151 13.61 10.75 -15.21
C ARG A 151 15.13 10.59 -15.38
N ARG A 152 15.93 11.63 -15.18
CA ARG A 152 17.40 11.54 -15.16
C ARG A 152 17.91 10.77 -13.93
N LEU A 153 17.15 10.79 -12.83
CA LEU A 153 17.47 10.14 -11.56
C LEU A 153 16.60 8.91 -11.30
N PHE A 154 15.68 8.61 -12.21
CA PHE A 154 14.78 7.47 -12.13
C PHE A 154 15.01 6.51 -13.33
N PRO A 155 15.02 5.18 -13.11
CA PRO A 155 14.92 4.48 -11.82
C PRO A 155 16.15 4.68 -10.93
N ALA A 156 15.98 4.55 -9.61
CA ALA A 156 17.09 4.70 -8.65
C ALA A 156 18.21 3.69 -8.95
N ASP A 157 19.47 4.10 -8.83
CA ASP A 157 20.59 3.19 -9.09
C ASP A 157 20.68 2.08 -8.05
N LEU A 158 20.44 2.41 -6.76
CA LEU A 158 20.50 1.48 -5.65
C LEU A 158 19.34 1.71 -4.67
N HIS A 159 18.68 0.61 -4.30
CA HIS A 159 17.66 0.57 -3.25
C HIS A 159 18.13 -0.33 -2.11
N PRO A 160 18.57 0.21 -0.95
CA PRO A 160 18.81 -0.59 0.23
C PRO A 160 17.48 -0.97 0.90
N SER A 161 17.30 -2.25 1.25
CA SER A 161 16.10 -2.76 1.91
C SER A 161 16.45 -3.78 2.99
N GLY A 162 15.69 -3.79 4.06
CA GLY A 162 15.77 -4.84 5.08
C GLY A 162 15.15 -6.15 4.58
N ILE A 163 15.72 -7.27 5.01
CA ILE A 163 15.20 -8.61 4.67
C ILE A 163 13.74 -8.81 5.10
N ASP A 164 13.32 -8.15 6.15
CA ASP A 164 11.97 -8.23 6.73
C ASP A 164 10.90 -7.42 5.97
N ILE A 165 11.33 -6.52 5.07
CA ILE A 165 10.43 -5.66 4.29
C ILE A 165 10.51 -5.88 2.77
N ILE A 166 11.11 -6.98 2.32
CA ILE A 166 11.09 -7.37 0.90
C ILE A 166 9.64 -7.61 0.43
N ARG A 167 8.83 -8.29 1.26
CA ARG A 167 7.43 -8.64 0.95
C ARG A 167 6.45 -7.46 1.10
N THR A 168 6.91 -6.36 1.65
CA THR A 168 6.13 -5.14 1.82
C THR A 168 6.77 -4.01 1.01
N TRP A 169 7.72 -3.27 1.54
CA TRP A 169 8.24 -2.07 0.90
C TRP A 169 8.85 -2.32 -0.49
N ALA A 170 9.77 -3.28 -0.64
CA ALA A 170 10.37 -3.56 -1.94
C ALA A 170 9.32 -4.04 -2.98
N TYR A 171 8.36 -4.89 -2.55
CA TYR A 171 7.27 -5.34 -3.38
C TYR A 171 6.32 -4.21 -3.77
N TYR A 172 5.88 -3.38 -2.81
CA TYR A 172 4.96 -2.28 -3.09
C TYR A 172 5.59 -1.18 -3.94
N LEU A 173 6.89 -0.91 -3.78
CA LEU A 173 7.64 -0.05 -4.70
C LEU A 173 7.55 -0.60 -6.13
N MET A 174 7.83 -1.89 -6.32
CA MET A 174 7.78 -2.53 -7.64
C MET A 174 6.39 -2.41 -8.26
N VAL A 175 5.35 -2.84 -7.54
CA VAL A 175 3.95 -2.78 -7.99
C VAL A 175 3.52 -1.37 -8.35
N ARG A 176 3.81 -0.38 -7.47
CA ARG A 176 3.35 1.00 -7.66
C ARG A 176 4.01 1.66 -8.87
N HIS A 177 5.32 1.47 -9.05
CA HIS A 177 6.03 2.05 -10.17
C HIS A 177 5.66 1.38 -11.51
N LEU A 178 5.50 0.06 -11.53
CA LEU A 178 5.00 -0.64 -12.71
C LEU A 178 3.58 -0.21 -13.09
N ALA A 179 2.71 0.05 -12.10
CA ALA A 179 1.36 0.53 -12.36
C ALA A 179 1.30 1.95 -12.91
N LEU A 180 2.18 2.85 -12.44
CA LEU A 180 2.16 4.28 -12.81
C LEU A 180 3.01 4.59 -14.03
N PHE A 181 4.17 3.94 -14.16
CA PHE A 181 5.20 4.32 -15.14
C PHE A 181 5.57 3.18 -16.09
N ASP A 182 5.05 1.98 -15.87
CA ASP A 182 5.43 0.75 -16.57
C ASP A 182 6.95 0.49 -16.51
N GLU A 183 7.60 0.91 -15.42
CA GLU A 183 9.03 0.87 -15.23
C GLU A 183 9.39 0.43 -13.81
N LYS A 184 10.48 -0.35 -13.65
CA LYS A 184 10.96 -0.79 -12.33
C LYS A 184 11.49 0.40 -11.52
N PRO A 185 11.33 0.41 -10.17
CA PRO A 185 11.69 1.54 -9.33
C PRO A 185 13.20 1.74 -9.15
N TYR A 186 13.99 0.68 -9.30
CA TYR A 186 15.44 0.67 -9.06
C TYR A 186 16.17 -0.33 -9.96
N LYS A 187 17.45 -0.03 -10.23
CA LYS A 187 18.35 -0.89 -11.03
C LYS A 187 18.96 -1.99 -10.19
N SER A 188 19.27 -1.69 -8.93
CA SER A 188 19.91 -2.61 -7.98
C SER A 188 19.21 -2.57 -6.63
N CYS A 189 19.19 -3.72 -5.92
CA CYS A 189 18.63 -3.84 -4.59
C CYS A 189 19.64 -4.51 -3.66
N LEU A 190 19.99 -3.82 -2.56
CA LEU A 190 20.87 -4.34 -1.51
C LEU A 190 20.05 -4.75 -0.29
N ILE A 191 20.07 -6.03 0.03
CA ILE A 191 19.29 -6.56 1.16
C ILE A 191 20.20 -6.67 2.40
N ASN A 192 19.83 -5.88 3.41
CA ASN A 192 20.51 -5.90 4.70
C ASN A 192 19.95 -7.00 5.60
N SER A 193 20.82 -7.67 6.33
CA SER A 193 20.46 -8.58 7.41
C SER A 193 19.87 -7.82 8.60
N MET A 194 19.15 -8.56 9.44
CA MET A 194 18.63 -8.00 10.70
C MET A 194 19.73 -8.02 11.77
N VAL A 195 19.83 -6.92 12.50
CA VAL A 195 20.65 -6.87 13.70
C VAL A 195 19.87 -7.50 14.86
N LEU A 196 20.48 -8.45 15.54
CA LEU A 196 19.90 -9.16 16.68
C LEU A 196 20.48 -8.62 17.98
N GLY A 197 19.66 -8.57 19.02
CA GLY A 197 20.11 -8.31 20.37
C GLY A 197 20.90 -9.48 20.97
N PRO A 198 21.50 -9.31 22.16
CA PRO A 198 22.23 -10.37 22.84
C PRO A 198 21.38 -11.61 23.15
N ASP A 199 20.06 -11.45 23.21
CA ASP A 199 19.06 -12.51 23.42
C ASP A 199 18.66 -13.23 22.12
N GLY A 200 19.30 -12.92 20.98
CA GLY A 200 19.01 -13.47 19.66
C GLY A 200 17.70 -12.96 19.03
N ARG A 201 17.02 -12.01 19.65
CA ARG A 201 15.80 -11.42 19.10
C ARG A 201 16.11 -10.21 18.23
N LYS A 202 15.20 -9.96 17.28
CA LYS A 202 15.27 -8.75 16.45
C LYS A 202 15.36 -7.51 17.34
N MET A 203 16.37 -6.68 17.14
CA MET A 203 16.42 -5.36 17.78
C MET A 203 15.26 -4.52 17.20
N SER A 204 14.38 -4.11 18.10
CA SER A 204 13.28 -3.20 17.86
C SER A 204 13.48 -1.96 18.74
N LYS A 205 12.81 -0.89 18.39
CA LYS A 205 12.88 0.38 19.14
C LYS A 205 12.87 0.18 20.65
#